data_863a18319de6569c336a421ea0622daa
#
_entry.id   863a18319de6569c336a421ea0622daa
#
_cell.length_a   1.000
_cell.length_b   1.000
_cell.length_c   1.000
_cell.angle_alpha   90.00
_cell.angle_beta   90.00
_cell.angle_gamma   90.00
#
_symmetry.space_group_name_H-M   'P 1'
#
loop_
_entity.id
_entity.type
_entity.pdbx_description
1 polymer ?
#
loop_
_entity_poly.entity_id
_entity_poly.type
_entity_poly.pdbx_seq_one_letter_code
_entity_poly.pdbx_strand_id
1 'polypeptide(L)'
;MKTFLLTLLMGGPMACLSQTTGSVGMGIALPPVALVDVEPPGNISMEFLAPVQAGLPITPPRANGSKWLNYTSAVSPAGNSRSISVSISQTLEGVELSLLTGTAVQGRGVLGIPSGQVVLGTTPVVILSGIRGASTGNGANSGHQLLFTISTSDYSVLRKLPATSIIINFTILE
;
A
#
# COMPACT_ATOMS: atom_id res chain seq x y z
N MET A 1 -62.21 -50.13 67.36
CA MET A 1 -61.26 -50.39 66.25
C MET A 1 -60.90 -49.03 65.66
N LYS A 2 -59.73 -48.50 65.91
CA LYS A 2 -59.21 -47.24 65.34
C LYS A 2 -58.22 -47.54 64.26
N THR A 3 -58.56 -47.18 63.02
CA THR A 3 -57.70 -47.37 61.86
C THR A 3 -56.79 -46.13 61.71
N PHE A 4 -55.49 -46.32 61.83
CA PHE A 4 -54.50 -45.29 61.65
C PHE A 4 -54.09 -45.23 60.14
N LEU A 5 -54.38 -44.12 59.49
CA LEU A 5 -53.96 -43.89 58.11
C LEU A 5 -52.58 -43.20 58.11
N LEU A 6 -51.56 -43.92 57.67
CA LEU A 6 -50.17 -43.41 57.56
C LEU A 6 -49.97 -42.79 56.18
N THR A 7 -49.93 -41.46 56.06
CA THR A 7 -49.65 -40.76 54.82
C THR A 7 -48.13 -40.63 54.65
N LEU A 8 -47.56 -41.39 53.68
CA LEU A 8 -46.16 -41.33 53.32
C LEU A 8 -45.93 -40.17 52.37
N LEU A 9 -45.24 -39.08 52.82
CA LEU A 9 -44.89 -37.89 52.03
C LEU A 9 -43.57 -38.22 51.34
N MET A 10 -43.61 -38.54 50.04
CA MET A 10 -42.43 -38.69 49.19
C MET A 10 -41.87 -37.30 48.79
N GLY A 11 -40.85 -36.82 49.53
CA GLY A 11 -40.03 -35.67 49.14
C GLY A 11 -39.03 -36.10 48.08
N GLY A 12 -39.29 -35.80 46.81
CA GLY A 12 -38.31 -35.96 45.72
C GLY A 12 -37.17 -34.97 45.84
N PRO A 13 -35.90 -35.34 45.56
CA PRO A 13 -34.81 -34.39 45.55
C PRO A 13 -34.99 -33.40 44.42
N MET A 14 -35.14 -32.09 44.73
CA MET A 14 -35.00 -30.99 43.77
C MET A 14 -33.53 -30.90 43.36
N ALA A 15 -33.20 -31.39 42.18
CA ALA A 15 -31.89 -31.16 41.55
C ALA A 15 -31.81 -29.69 41.16
N CYS A 16 -31.14 -28.85 41.97
CA CYS A 16 -30.73 -27.51 41.56
C CYS A 16 -29.69 -27.64 40.46
N LEU A 17 -30.10 -27.45 39.20
CA LEU A 17 -29.17 -27.22 38.10
C LEU A 17 -28.56 -25.83 38.26
N SER A 18 -27.43 -25.75 38.96
CA SER A 18 -26.64 -24.53 38.98
C SER A 18 -25.99 -24.33 37.62
N GLN A 19 -26.48 -23.38 36.85
CA GLN A 19 -25.78 -22.94 35.64
C GLN A 19 -24.58 -22.10 36.08
N THR A 20 -23.37 -22.65 35.87
CA THR A 20 -22.11 -21.96 36.07
C THR A 20 -21.60 -21.40 34.74
N THR A 21 -22.31 -20.44 34.17
CA THR A 21 -21.83 -19.68 33.03
C THR A 21 -21.14 -18.43 33.55
N GLY A 22 -19.81 -18.34 33.39
CA GLY A 22 -19.04 -17.14 33.59
C GLY A 22 -18.84 -16.43 32.25
N SER A 23 -19.01 -15.11 32.21
CA SER A 23 -18.67 -14.29 31.05
C SER A 23 -17.57 -13.30 31.43
N VAL A 24 -16.62 -13.10 30.51
CA VAL A 24 -15.59 -12.08 30.62
C VAL A 24 -15.78 -11.07 29.47
N GLY A 25 -15.84 -9.78 29.77
CA GLY A 25 -15.85 -8.73 28.77
C GLY A 25 -14.41 -8.40 28.34
N MET A 26 -14.19 -8.31 27.01
CA MET A 26 -12.92 -7.86 26.43
C MET A 26 -13.17 -6.62 25.59
N GLY A 27 -12.46 -5.52 25.89
CA GLY A 27 -12.44 -4.32 25.03
C GLY A 27 -11.36 -4.47 23.96
N ILE A 28 -11.74 -4.28 22.68
CA ILE A 28 -10.82 -4.31 21.53
C ILE A 28 -10.95 -2.98 20.80
N ALA A 29 -9.82 -2.30 20.53
CA ALA A 29 -9.76 -1.09 19.74
C ALA A 29 -8.71 -1.22 18.63
N LEU A 30 -9.06 -0.80 17.40
CA LEU A 30 -8.15 -0.70 16.28
C LEU A 30 -8.26 0.73 15.72
N PRO A 31 -7.20 1.55 15.85
CA PRO A 31 -7.19 2.88 15.26
C PRO A 31 -7.07 2.81 13.72
N PRO A 32 -7.50 3.88 12.99
CA PRO A 32 -7.20 3.99 11.57
C PRO A 32 -5.68 4.05 11.35
N VAL A 33 -5.19 3.36 10.31
CA VAL A 33 -3.76 3.30 9.97
C VAL A 33 -3.59 3.67 8.50
N ALA A 34 -2.58 4.49 8.20
CA ALA A 34 -2.15 4.83 6.85
C ALA A 34 -0.63 5.01 6.86
N LEU A 35 0.09 3.99 6.45
CA LEU A 35 1.54 4.01 6.32
C LEU A 35 1.93 3.62 4.91
N VAL A 36 2.91 4.32 4.32
CA VAL A 36 3.49 4.03 3.02
C VAL A 36 5.00 4.12 3.11
N ASP A 37 5.70 3.21 2.43
CA ASP A 37 7.16 3.16 2.37
C ASP A 37 7.64 2.65 1.01
N VAL A 38 8.89 2.95 0.66
CA VAL A 38 9.54 2.53 -0.58
C VAL A 38 10.83 1.75 -0.27
N GLU A 39 10.82 0.49 -0.66
CA GLU A 39 11.89 -0.46 -0.36
C GLU A 39 12.59 -1.00 -1.64
N PRO A 40 13.88 -1.33 -1.54
CA PRO A 40 14.81 -1.03 -0.46
C PRO A 40 15.11 0.48 -0.35
N PRO A 41 15.56 0.99 0.80
CA PRO A 41 15.96 2.39 0.94
C PRO A 41 17.12 2.75 0.01
N GLY A 42 17.37 4.06 -0.18
CA GLY A 42 18.46 4.57 -1.01
C GLY A 42 17.99 5.06 -2.38
N ASN A 43 18.92 5.70 -3.10
CA ASN A 43 18.64 6.37 -4.36
C ASN A 43 18.67 5.43 -5.55
N ILE A 44 17.99 5.83 -6.64
CA ILE A 44 18.13 5.25 -7.97
C ILE A 44 19.06 6.15 -8.77
N SER A 45 20.02 5.56 -9.48
CA SER A 45 20.84 6.28 -10.46
C SER A 45 20.40 5.86 -11.87
N MET A 46 20.12 6.87 -12.71
CA MET A 46 19.72 6.68 -14.11
C MET A 46 20.48 7.70 -14.96
N GLU A 47 21.27 7.23 -15.94
CA GLU A 47 22.15 8.10 -16.72
C GLU A 47 21.94 7.85 -18.22
N PHE A 48 21.79 8.95 -18.99
CA PHE A 48 21.75 8.91 -20.44
C PHE A 48 23.16 8.67 -20.99
N LEU A 49 23.24 7.83 -22.02
CA LEU A 49 24.50 7.57 -22.71
C LEU A 49 24.64 8.47 -23.92
N ALA A 50 25.82 9.08 -24.08
CA ALA A 50 26.16 9.83 -25.24
C ALA A 50 26.24 8.92 -26.51
N PRO A 51 25.78 9.39 -27.68
CA PRO A 51 25.92 8.64 -28.90
C PRO A 51 27.38 8.50 -29.33
N VAL A 52 27.73 7.38 -29.95
CA VAL A 52 29.08 7.10 -30.44
C VAL A 52 29.33 7.69 -31.83
N GLN A 53 28.28 8.11 -32.53
CA GLN A 53 28.35 8.73 -33.85
C GLN A 53 27.49 9.97 -33.95
N ALA A 54 27.96 10.97 -34.70
CA ALA A 54 27.18 12.17 -34.96
C ALA A 54 25.87 11.82 -35.72
N GLY A 55 24.77 12.48 -35.29
CA GLY A 55 23.43 12.26 -35.85
C GLY A 55 22.63 11.17 -35.15
N LEU A 56 23.25 10.33 -34.30
CA LEU A 56 22.51 9.37 -33.49
C LEU A 56 21.88 10.09 -32.25
N PRO A 57 20.72 9.63 -31.79
CA PRO A 57 20.09 10.16 -30.60
C PRO A 57 20.85 9.78 -29.32
N ILE A 58 20.65 10.55 -28.26
CA ILE A 58 21.04 10.20 -26.89
C ILE A 58 20.27 8.95 -26.48
N THR A 59 20.96 7.97 -25.90
CA THR A 59 20.35 6.71 -25.47
C THR A 59 19.85 6.84 -24.03
N PRO A 60 18.54 6.66 -23.77
CA PRO A 60 18.02 6.64 -22.42
C PRO A 60 18.52 5.38 -21.68
N PRO A 61 18.63 5.44 -20.35
CA PRO A 61 18.95 4.27 -19.54
C PRO A 61 17.85 3.23 -19.60
N ARG A 62 18.18 2.01 -19.22
CA ARG A 62 17.17 0.97 -19.01
C ARG A 62 16.23 1.34 -17.88
N ALA A 63 14.97 0.92 -17.97
CA ALA A 63 14.02 1.06 -16.91
C ALA A 63 14.54 0.42 -15.62
N ASN A 64 14.31 1.09 -14.50
CA ASN A 64 14.74 0.65 -13.18
C ASN A 64 13.54 0.14 -12.37
N GLY A 65 13.52 -1.14 -12.04
CA GLY A 65 12.48 -1.82 -11.25
C GLY A 65 12.98 -2.27 -9.87
N SER A 66 14.01 -1.64 -9.31
CA SER A 66 14.61 -2.05 -8.05
C SER A 66 13.80 -1.65 -6.81
N LYS A 67 12.76 -0.84 -6.97
CA LYS A 67 11.96 -0.29 -5.86
C LYS A 67 10.59 -0.95 -5.75
N TRP A 68 10.11 -1.01 -4.51
CA TRP A 68 8.84 -1.62 -4.15
C TRP A 68 8.07 -0.67 -3.23
N LEU A 69 6.80 -0.50 -3.50
CA LEU A 69 5.89 0.30 -2.69
C LEU A 69 5.18 -0.60 -1.70
N ASN A 70 5.44 -0.37 -0.43
CA ASN A 70 4.85 -1.09 0.70
C ASN A 70 3.91 -0.15 1.47
N TYR A 71 2.80 -0.68 1.95
CA TYR A 71 1.88 0.09 2.78
C TYR A 71 1.05 -0.79 3.71
N THR A 72 0.57 -0.17 4.77
CA THR A 72 -0.45 -0.71 5.67
C THR A 72 -1.60 0.28 5.78
N SER A 73 -2.81 -0.22 5.63
CA SER A 73 -4.03 0.59 5.66
C SER A 73 -5.08 -0.09 6.53
N ALA A 74 -5.67 0.67 7.47
CA ALA A 74 -6.91 0.32 8.14
C ALA A 74 -7.85 1.53 8.05
N VAL A 75 -8.98 1.36 7.38
CA VAL A 75 -9.98 2.41 7.18
C VAL A 75 -11.12 2.26 8.19
N SER A 76 -11.80 3.36 8.49
CA SER A 76 -13.03 3.34 9.31
C SER A 76 -14.13 2.52 8.63
N PRO A 77 -15.08 1.94 9.38
CA PRO A 77 -16.18 1.14 8.79
C PRO A 77 -17.01 1.90 7.74
N ALA A 78 -17.20 3.21 7.93
CA ALA A 78 -17.86 4.11 6.98
C ALA A 78 -16.85 4.90 6.12
N GLY A 79 -15.55 4.61 6.23
CA GLY A 79 -14.49 5.32 5.50
C GLY A 79 -14.45 4.97 4.02
N ASN A 80 -14.04 5.95 3.22
CA ASN A 80 -13.78 5.76 1.80
C ASN A 80 -12.53 4.89 1.59
N SER A 81 -12.38 4.36 0.39
CA SER A 81 -11.13 3.73 0.00
C SER A 81 -10.02 4.78 -0.11
N ARG A 82 -8.79 4.36 0.19
CA ARG A 82 -7.60 5.20 0.04
C ARG A 82 -6.98 5.08 -1.34
N SER A 83 -6.20 6.08 -1.68
CA SER A 83 -5.37 6.11 -2.87
C SER A 83 -3.93 6.47 -2.50
N ILE A 84 -2.98 6.07 -3.35
CA ILE A 84 -1.60 6.53 -3.26
C ILE A 84 -1.32 7.35 -4.50
N SER A 85 -0.82 8.57 -4.29
CA SER A 85 -0.36 9.48 -5.33
C SER A 85 1.15 9.65 -5.28
N VAL A 86 1.72 10.07 -6.41
CA VAL A 86 3.15 10.35 -6.55
C VAL A 86 3.35 11.71 -7.19
N SER A 87 4.37 12.43 -6.75
CA SER A 87 4.86 13.67 -7.37
C SER A 87 6.38 13.75 -7.28
N ILE A 88 6.99 14.62 -8.07
CA ILE A 88 8.42 14.89 -8.05
C ILE A 88 8.70 16.33 -7.63
N SER A 89 9.88 16.56 -7.05
CA SER A 89 10.29 17.87 -6.56
C SER A 89 10.49 18.90 -7.69
N GLN A 90 10.88 18.44 -8.89
CA GLN A 90 11.10 19.29 -10.08
C GLN A 90 11.05 18.45 -11.35
N THR A 91 10.69 19.06 -12.46
CA THR A 91 10.80 18.49 -13.80
C THR A 91 12.12 18.91 -14.44
N LEU A 92 12.60 18.13 -15.40
CA LEU A 92 13.79 18.43 -16.20
C LEU A 92 13.35 18.78 -17.63
N GLU A 93 13.85 19.91 -18.17
CA GLU A 93 13.52 20.33 -19.54
C GLU A 93 14.01 19.29 -20.57
N GLY A 94 13.13 18.90 -21.50
CA GLY A 94 13.41 17.93 -22.54
C GLY A 94 13.49 16.47 -22.09
N VAL A 95 13.21 16.20 -20.80
CA VAL A 95 13.27 14.88 -20.20
C VAL A 95 11.94 14.52 -19.57
N GLU A 96 11.45 13.32 -19.80
CA GLU A 96 10.26 12.78 -19.19
C GLU A 96 10.63 11.63 -18.25
N LEU A 97 10.13 11.69 -17.02
CA LEU A 97 10.19 10.59 -16.06
C LEU A 97 8.81 9.97 -15.93
N SER A 98 8.69 8.68 -16.18
CA SER A 98 7.45 7.95 -16.02
C SER A 98 7.60 6.80 -15.03
N LEU A 99 6.48 6.42 -14.42
CA LEU A 99 6.37 5.36 -13.44
C LEU A 99 5.25 4.40 -13.83
N LEU A 100 5.59 3.12 -13.90
CA LEU A 100 4.62 2.03 -13.96
C LEU A 100 4.57 1.34 -12.60
N THR A 101 3.40 1.30 -11.98
CA THR A 101 3.15 0.55 -10.76
C THR A 101 2.62 -0.83 -11.12
N GLY A 102 3.33 -1.88 -10.74
CA GLY A 102 2.92 -3.27 -10.95
C GLY A 102 1.77 -3.68 -10.03
N THR A 103 1.16 -4.82 -10.30
CA THR A 103 0.23 -5.46 -9.36
C THR A 103 0.97 -5.93 -8.12
N ALA A 104 0.29 -6.00 -6.97
CA ALA A 104 0.92 -6.50 -5.75
C ALA A 104 1.34 -7.96 -5.91
N VAL A 105 2.59 -8.26 -5.58
CA VAL A 105 3.14 -9.63 -5.63
C VAL A 105 2.62 -10.46 -4.47
N GLN A 106 2.43 -9.83 -3.30
CA GLN A 106 1.87 -10.44 -2.10
C GLN A 106 1.17 -9.37 -1.26
N GLY A 107 0.40 -9.82 -0.28
CA GLY A 107 -0.30 -8.96 0.65
C GLY A 107 -1.62 -9.57 1.10
N ARG A 108 -2.33 -8.85 1.95
CA ARG A 108 -3.62 -9.25 2.52
C ARG A 108 -4.59 -8.08 2.46
N GLY A 109 -5.87 -8.39 2.35
CA GLY A 109 -6.94 -7.40 2.30
C GLY A 109 -7.17 -6.85 0.88
N VAL A 110 -7.67 -5.62 0.77
CA VAL A 110 -7.97 -4.95 -0.51
C VAL A 110 -6.81 -4.03 -0.88
N LEU A 111 -5.92 -4.54 -1.71
CA LEU A 111 -4.63 -3.92 -2.06
C LEU A 111 -4.75 -2.77 -3.09
N GLY A 112 -5.95 -2.47 -3.57
CA GLY A 112 -6.13 -1.45 -4.60
C GLY A 112 -5.74 -1.90 -6.00
N ILE A 113 -5.92 -0.99 -6.95
CA ILE A 113 -5.72 -1.24 -8.39
C ILE A 113 -4.71 -0.21 -8.91
N PRO A 114 -3.62 -0.65 -9.56
CA PRO A 114 -2.67 0.25 -10.22
C PRO A 114 -3.33 1.03 -11.37
N SER A 115 -2.96 2.32 -11.52
CA SER A 115 -3.46 3.19 -12.59
C SER A 115 -2.77 2.95 -13.94
N GLY A 116 -1.78 2.04 -14.00
CA GLY A 116 -0.92 1.86 -15.17
C GLY A 116 0.29 2.80 -15.14
N GLN A 117 0.85 3.08 -16.32
CA GLN A 117 1.98 3.99 -16.45
C GLN A 117 1.51 5.45 -16.39
N VAL A 118 2.19 6.26 -15.60
CA VAL A 118 1.94 7.68 -15.43
C VAL A 118 3.22 8.48 -15.68
N VAL A 119 3.07 9.69 -16.24
CA VAL A 119 4.17 10.65 -16.34
C VAL A 119 4.23 11.43 -15.02
N LEU A 120 5.43 11.53 -14.45
CA LEU A 120 5.65 12.21 -13.17
C LEU A 120 5.87 13.70 -13.37
N GLY A 121 5.15 14.50 -12.59
CA GLY A 121 5.27 15.93 -12.53
C GLY A 121 5.27 16.45 -11.11
N THR A 122 5.34 17.76 -10.94
CA THR A 122 5.25 18.40 -9.62
C THR A 122 3.83 18.34 -9.05
N THR A 123 2.81 18.15 -9.89
CA THR A 123 1.43 17.91 -9.47
C THR A 123 1.27 16.41 -9.13
N PRO A 124 0.72 16.06 -7.95
CA PRO A 124 0.49 14.67 -7.59
C PRO A 124 -0.46 13.95 -8.56
N VAL A 125 -0.09 12.73 -8.97
CA VAL A 125 -0.91 11.84 -9.80
C VAL A 125 -1.16 10.53 -9.06
N VAL A 126 -2.39 10.02 -9.13
CA VAL A 126 -2.77 8.76 -8.46
C VAL A 126 -2.16 7.58 -9.21
N ILE A 127 -1.47 6.70 -8.48
CA ILE A 127 -0.86 5.47 -9.00
C ILE A 127 -1.53 4.20 -8.49
N LEU A 128 -2.22 4.27 -7.36
CA LEU A 128 -3.03 3.20 -6.78
C LEU A 128 -4.33 3.77 -6.24
N SER A 129 -5.44 3.10 -6.48
CA SER A 129 -6.77 3.49 -6.00
C SER A 129 -7.53 2.30 -5.43
N GLY A 130 -8.54 2.57 -4.60
CA GLY A 130 -9.42 1.53 -4.06
C GLY A 130 -8.81 0.72 -2.92
N ILE A 131 -7.78 1.21 -2.23
CA ILE A 131 -7.17 0.55 -1.08
C ILE A 131 -8.12 0.63 0.12
N ARG A 132 -8.36 -0.49 0.80
CA ARG A 132 -9.12 -0.54 2.05
C ARG A 132 -8.26 -1.08 3.18
N GLY A 133 -8.81 -1.95 4.05
CA GLY A 133 -7.99 -2.68 5.01
C GLY A 133 -7.01 -3.58 4.28
N ALA A 134 -5.71 -3.29 4.38
CA ALA A 134 -4.68 -3.93 3.58
C ALA A 134 -3.31 -3.90 4.27
N SER A 135 -2.49 -4.89 3.97
CA SER A 135 -1.07 -4.95 4.30
C SER A 135 -0.33 -5.64 3.15
N THR A 136 0.63 -4.96 2.55
CA THR A 136 1.40 -5.51 1.43
C THR A 136 2.57 -6.41 1.84
N GLY A 137 2.89 -6.47 3.13
CA GLY A 137 4.17 -6.97 3.62
C GLY A 137 5.22 -5.86 3.64
N ASN A 138 6.42 -6.19 4.08
CA ASN A 138 7.53 -5.26 4.25
C ASN A 138 8.75 -5.72 3.44
N GLY A 139 9.55 -4.76 2.96
CA GLY A 139 10.81 -5.00 2.26
C GLY A 139 10.68 -5.16 0.74
N ALA A 140 11.82 -5.40 0.10
CA ALA A 140 11.91 -5.68 -1.32
C ALA A 140 11.16 -6.97 -1.68
N ASN A 141 10.60 -7.02 -2.90
CA ASN A 141 9.76 -8.10 -3.41
C ASN A 141 8.42 -8.27 -2.65
N SER A 142 7.99 -7.23 -1.92
CA SER A 142 6.69 -7.15 -1.27
C SER A 142 5.90 -5.97 -1.85
N GLY A 143 4.56 -6.08 -1.86
CA GLY A 143 3.70 -5.03 -2.39
C GLY A 143 3.82 -4.83 -3.91
N HIS A 144 3.89 -3.59 -4.36
CA HIS A 144 3.86 -3.22 -5.77
C HIS A 144 5.24 -2.83 -6.28
N GLN A 145 5.73 -3.49 -7.34
CA GLN A 145 6.98 -3.08 -7.99
C GLN A 145 6.79 -1.73 -8.66
N LEU A 146 7.78 -0.86 -8.49
CA LEU A 146 7.86 0.45 -9.12
C LEU A 146 8.89 0.40 -10.27
N LEU A 147 8.42 0.54 -11.51
CA LEU A 147 9.28 0.57 -12.69
C LEU A 147 9.42 2.00 -13.17
N PHE A 148 10.58 2.59 -12.95
CA PHE A 148 10.93 3.94 -13.40
C PHE A 148 11.52 3.91 -14.80
N THR A 149 11.03 4.78 -15.67
CA THR A 149 11.55 4.96 -17.02
C THR A 149 11.82 6.43 -17.27
N ILE A 150 12.98 6.75 -17.86
CA ILE A 150 13.34 8.11 -18.22
C ILE A 150 13.59 8.12 -19.74
N SER A 151 13.09 9.16 -20.42
CA SER A 151 13.21 9.33 -21.86
C SER A 151 13.41 10.80 -22.24
N THR A 152 13.86 11.06 -23.46
CA THR A 152 13.85 12.39 -24.03
C THR A 152 12.46 12.69 -24.56
N SER A 153 11.87 13.81 -24.11
CA SER A 153 10.54 14.27 -24.56
C SER A 153 10.63 15.33 -25.66
N ASP A 154 11.63 16.24 -25.58
CA ASP A 154 11.82 17.31 -26.55
C ASP A 154 13.30 17.66 -26.68
N TYR A 155 13.86 17.39 -27.87
CA TYR A 155 15.27 17.70 -28.19
C TYR A 155 15.53 19.21 -28.32
N SER A 156 14.54 20.02 -28.64
CA SER A 156 14.72 21.46 -28.87
C SER A 156 15.13 22.20 -27.59
N VAL A 157 14.70 21.69 -26.44
CA VAL A 157 14.99 22.25 -25.11
C VAL A 157 16.00 21.41 -24.32
N LEU A 158 16.51 20.33 -24.91
CA LEU A 158 17.44 19.44 -24.22
C LEU A 158 18.78 20.13 -23.99
N ARG A 159 19.23 20.15 -22.76
CA ARG A 159 20.50 20.80 -22.35
C ARG A 159 21.37 19.84 -21.58
N LYS A 160 22.66 20.15 -21.47
CA LYS A 160 23.55 19.47 -20.55
C LYS A 160 23.04 19.64 -19.12
N LEU A 161 22.77 18.51 -18.47
CA LEU A 161 22.38 18.47 -17.06
C LEU A 161 23.57 17.93 -16.24
N PRO A 162 23.97 18.60 -15.16
CA PRO A 162 24.82 17.98 -14.16
C PRO A 162 24.05 16.89 -13.45
N ALA A 163 24.72 16.05 -12.65
CA ALA A 163 24.03 15.08 -11.79
C ALA A 163 23.02 15.82 -10.90
N THR A 164 21.73 15.66 -11.23
CA THR A 164 20.63 16.37 -10.60
C THR A 164 19.81 15.39 -9.78
N SER A 165 19.56 15.72 -8.51
CA SER A 165 18.70 14.92 -7.62
C SER A 165 17.26 15.35 -7.78
N ILE A 166 16.38 14.36 -8.01
CA ILE A 166 14.92 14.53 -8.00
C ILE A 166 14.38 13.73 -6.82
N ILE A 167 13.60 14.38 -5.97
CA ILE A 167 12.91 13.71 -4.88
C ILE A 167 11.54 13.25 -5.40
N ILE A 168 11.23 11.98 -5.22
CA ILE A 168 9.96 11.37 -5.58
C ILE A 168 9.15 11.17 -4.29
N ASN A 169 8.01 11.83 -4.17
CA ASN A 169 7.16 11.80 -2.98
C ASN A 169 5.96 10.89 -3.21
N PHE A 170 5.77 9.92 -2.35
CA PHE A 170 4.59 9.06 -2.32
C PHE A 170 3.70 9.47 -1.15
N THR A 171 2.41 9.62 -1.39
CA THR A 171 1.44 10.06 -0.38
C THR A 171 0.21 9.16 -0.40
N ILE A 172 -0.16 8.62 0.76
CA ILE A 172 -1.40 7.86 0.94
C ILE A 172 -2.49 8.79 1.47
N LEU A 173 -3.62 8.84 0.79
CA LEU A 173 -4.75 9.73 1.05
C LEU A 173 -6.06 8.94 1.13
N GLU A 174 -7.01 9.45 1.91
CA GLU A 174 -8.40 8.97 2.02
C GLU A 174 -9.33 9.82 1.19
#